data_15a5295ae612238ca484286ec2823ef2
#
_entry.id   15a5295ae612238ca484286ec2823ef2
#
_cell.length_a   1.000
_cell.length_b   1.000
_cell.length_c   1.000
_cell.angle_alpha   90.00
_cell.angle_beta   90.00
_cell.angle_gamma   90.00
#
_symmetry.space_group_name_H-M   'P 1'
#
loop_
_entity.id
_entity.type
_entity.pdbx_description
1 polymer ?
#
loop_
_entity_poly.entity_id
_entity_poly.type
_entity_poly.pdbx_seq_one_letter_code
_entity_poly.pdbx_strand_id
1 'polypeptide(L)'
;MKLESILKRVNLNKLSRREKIVVAAGGGALILFAVLQLLILPVFEHRAQLRRSVQAKAAILSQMQQFQAEAEEFKSRSQASEGRFRKRDKNFTLFSFLDQLAGQARVKERVSYMRPTKTELKNSPLKLSRVEMKLEGVTLEQLTTYIHGVETSPNMVSVSKLSITRRDQKEGLLDAILQVDTLET
;
A
#
# COMPACT_ATOMS: atom_id res chain seq x y z
N MET A 1 -53.80 -9.08 10.96
CA MET A 1 -55.12 -9.04 11.61
C MET A 1 -56.02 -7.89 11.09
N LYS A 2 -56.05 -7.51 9.81
CA LYS A 2 -56.97 -6.48 9.28
C LYS A 2 -57.74 -6.92 8.02
N LEU A 3 -57.46 -8.09 7.45
CA LEU A 3 -58.12 -8.61 6.27
C LEU A 3 -59.47 -9.31 6.54
N GLU A 4 -59.65 -9.93 7.67
CA GLU A 4 -60.92 -10.59 8.04
C GLU A 4 -62.06 -9.62 8.34
N SER A 5 -61.77 -8.42 8.80
CA SER A 5 -62.78 -7.40 9.06
C SER A 5 -63.38 -6.74 7.79
N ILE A 6 -62.63 -6.80 6.72
CA ILE A 6 -63.06 -6.24 5.38
C ILE A 6 -63.94 -7.24 4.65
N LEU A 7 -63.67 -8.52 4.72
CA LEU A 7 -64.46 -9.59 4.08
C LEU A 7 -65.84 -9.75 4.72
N LYS A 8 -66.01 -9.40 6.01
CA LYS A 8 -67.29 -9.52 6.70
C LYS A 8 -68.32 -8.42 6.39
N ARG A 9 -67.92 -7.31 5.72
CA ARG A 9 -68.82 -6.19 5.36
C ARG A 9 -69.43 -6.30 3.94
N VAL A 10 -68.98 -7.21 3.12
CA VAL A 10 -69.56 -7.40 1.78
C VAL A 10 -70.68 -8.46 1.92
N ASN A 11 -71.94 -7.95 2.09
CA ASN A 11 -73.11 -8.78 2.23
C ASN A 11 -73.54 -9.29 0.82
N LEU A 12 -72.89 -10.36 0.35
CA LEU A 12 -73.03 -10.93 -0.99
C LEU A 12 -74.41 -11.46 -1.32
N ASN A 13 -75.30 -11.54 -0.30
CA ASN A 13 -76.64 -12.14 -0.48
C ASN A 13 -77.70 -11.15 -1.00
N LYS A 14 -77.45 -9.84 -1.05
CA LYS A 14 -78.38 -8.84 -1.56
C LYS A 14 -78.02 -8.28 -2.95
N LEU A 15 -76.98 -8.77 -3.57
CA LEU A 15 -76.51 -8.28 -4.86
C LEU A 15 -77.22 -8.98 -6.02
N SER A 16 -77.65 -8.18 -7.03
CA SER A 16 -78.21 -8.66 -8.30
C SER A 16 -77.20 -9.58 -9.02
N ARG A 17 -77.72 -10.50 -9.84
CA ARG A 17 -76.86 -11.43 -10.61
C ARG A 17 -75.74 -10.74 -11.41
N ARG A 18 -76.02 -9.52 -11.91
CA ARG A 18 -75.05 -8.71 -12.68
C ARG A 18 -73.95 -8.16 -11.77
N GLU A 19 -74.29 -7.73 -10.57
CA GLU A 19 -73.30 -7.17 -9.59
C GLU A 19 -72.38 -8.29 -9.02
N LYS A 20 -72.91 -9.49 -8.86
CA LYS A 20 -72.06 -10.64 -8.44
C LYS A 20 -71.00 -10.98 -9.46
N ILE A 21 -71.32 -10.88 -10.75
CA ILE A 21 -70.34 -11.12 -11.83
C ILE A 21 -69.28 -10.05 -11.85
N VAL A 22 -69.62 -8.79 -11.65
CA VAL A 22 -68.66 -7.68 -11.65
C VAL A 22 -67.72 -7.79 -10.45
N VAL A 23 -68.24 -8.09 -9.25
CA VAL A 23 -67.43 -8.26 -8.04
C VAL A 23 -66.53 -9.49 -8.16
N ALA A 24 -67.02 -10.61 -8.70
CA ALA A 24 -66.19 -11.80 -8.92
C ALA A 24 -65.11 -11.59 -10.00
N ALA A 25 -65.41 -10.87 -11.08
CA ALA A 25 -64.42 -10.50 -12.09
C ALA A 25 -63.38 -9.55 -11.56
N GLY A 26 -63.79 -8.53 -10.80
CA GLY A 26 -62.85 -7.57 -10.17
C GLY A 26 -61.96 -8.22 -9.12
N GLY A 27 -62.54 -9.06 -8.26
CA GLY A 27 -61.79 -9.83 -7.27
C GLY A 27 -60.80 -10.81 -7.89
N GLY A 28 -61.26 -11.52 -8.94
CA GLY A 28 -60.40 -12.43 -9.71
C GLY A 28 -59.23 -11.70 -10.39
N ALA A 29 -59.49 -10.55 -10.98
CA ALA A 29 -58.43 -9.73 -11.60
C ALA A 29 -57.41 -9.21 -10.55
N LEU A 30 -57.85 -8.81 -9.36
CA LEU A 30 -56.96 -8.39 -8.28
C LEU A 30 -56.11 -9.56 -7.76
N ILE A 31 -56.70 -10.74 -7.60
CA ILE A 31 -55.94 -11.93 -7.16
C ILE A 31 -54.94 -12.32 -8.22
N LEU A 32 -55.33 -12.33 -9.50
CA LEU A 32 -54.41 -12.63 -10.61
C LEU A 32 -53.26 -11.63 -10.67
N PHE A 33 -53.55 -10.34 -10.50
CA PHE A 33 -52.55 -9.30 -10.47
C PHE A 33 -51.55 -9.47 -9.27
N ALA A 34 -52.08 -9.80 -8.09
CA ALA A 34 -51.27 -10.05 -6.89
C ALA A 34 -50.35 -11.27 -7.05
N VAL A 35 -50.87 -12.34 -7.67
CA VAL A 35 -50.11 -13.57 -7.96
C VAL A 35 -49.01 -13.29 -9.02
N LEU A 36 -49.35 -12.54 -10.07
CA LEU A 36 -48.40 -12.14 -11.09
C LEU A 36 -47.27 -11.26 -10.48
N GLN A 37 -47.62 -10.33 -9.62
CA GLN A 37 -46.64 -9.46 -8.94
C GLN A 37 -45.75 -10.27 -8.02
N LEU A 38 -46.30 -11.21 -7.26
CA LEU A 38 -45.54 -12.03 -6.29
C LEU A 38 -44.62 -13.05 -6.97
N LEU A 39 -44.96 -13.52 -8.18
CA LEU A 39 -44.16 -14.46 -8.98
C LEU A 39 -43.08 -13.75 -9.81
N ILE A 40 -43.37 -12.55 -10.35
CA ILE A 40 -42.47 -11.87 -11.29
C ILE A 40 -41.39 -11.09 -10.57
N LEU A 41 -41.74 -10.37 -9.47
CA LEU A 41 -40.78 -9.52 -8.73
C LEU A 41 -39.55 -10.31 -8.22
N PRO A 42 -39.66 -11.48 -7.55
CA PRO A 42 -38.48 -12.15 -6.98
C PRO A 42 -37.51 -12.66 -8.05
N VAL A 43 -38.00 -12.97 -9.25
CA VAL A 43 -37.15 -13.51 -10.34
C VAL A 43 -36.22 -12.44 -10.90
N PHE A 44 -36.66 -11.19 -10.96
CA PHE A 44 -35.83 -10.08 -11.43
C PHE A 44 -34.79 -9.66 -10.38
N GLU A 45 -35.12 -9.69 -9.11
CA GLU A 45 -34.18 -9.34 -8.02
C GLU A 45 -33.04 -10.36 -7.90
N HIS A 46 -33.31 -11.66 -8.01
CA HIS A 46 -32.28 -12.69 -7.99
C HIS A 46 -31.26 -12.57 -9.14
N ARG A 47 -31.72 -12.22 -10.34
CA ARG A 47 -30.82 -12.02 -11.50
C ARG A 47 -29.92 -10.80 -11.33
N ALA A 48 -30.43 -9.71 -10.78
CA ALA A 48 -29.64 -8.50 -10.51
C ALA A 48 -28.60 -8.74 -9.42
N GLN A 49 -28.95 -9.51 -8.40
CA GLN A 49 -28.05 -9.84 -7.28
C GLN A 49 -26.91 -10.78 -7.72
N LEU A 50 -27.21 -11.77 -8.57
CA LEU A 50 -26.17 -12.63 -9.16
C LEU A 50 -25.17 -11.84 -10.01
N ARG A 51 -25.64 -10.94 -10.86
CA ARG A 51 -24.77 -10.09 -11.69
C ARG A 51 -23.86 -9.21 -10.83
N ARG A 52 -24.39 -8.59 -9.78
CA ARG A 52 -23.60 -7.78 -8.85
C ARG A 52 -22.54 -8.60 -8.11
N SER A 53 -22.88 -9.83 -7.70
CA SER A 53 -21.94 -10.71 -7.02
C SER A 53 -20.81 -11.19 -7.94
N VAL A 54 -21.09 -11.45 -9.21
CA VAL A 54 -20.08 -11.83 -10.21
C VAL A 54 -19.15 -10.65 -10.51
N GLN A 55 -19.68 -9.45 -10.68
CA GLN A 55 -18.87 -8.24 -10.89
C GLN A 55 -18.01 -7.90 -9.67
N ALA A 56 -18.55 -8.01 -8.46
CA ALA A 56 -17.78 -7.81 -7.23
C ALA A 56 -16.65 -8.84 -7.08
N LYS A 57 -16.92 -10.12 -7.41
CA LYS A 57 -15.89 -11.17 -7.38
C LYS A 57 -14.81 -10.96 -8.45
N ALA A 58 -15.18 -10.49 -9.65
CA ALA A 58 -14.23 -10.16 -10.70
C ALA A 58 -13.31 -8.99 -10.29
N ALA A 59 -13.86 -7.97 -9.64
CA ALA A 59 -13.07 -6.85 -9.10
C ALA A 59 -12.09 -7.30 -8.00
N ILE A 60 -12.54 -8.18 -7.10
CA ILE A 60 -11.68 -8.76 -6.06
C ILE A 60 -10.54 -9.58 -6.68
N LEU A 61 -10.82 -10.37 -7.71
CA LEU A 61 -9.80 -11.17 -8.40
C LEU A 61 -8.73 -10.28 -9.06
N SER A 62 -9.12 -9.19 -9.73
CA SER A 62 -8.15 -8.26 -10.32
C SER A 62 -7.30 -7.58 -9.25
N GLN A 63 -7.89 -7.23 -8.12
CA GLN A 63 -7.16 -6.65 -6.99
C GLN A 63 -6.18 -7.66 -6.37
N MET A 64 -6.58 -8.93 -6.23
CA MET A 64 -5.69 -9.99 -5.76
C MET A 64 -4.50 -10.23 -6.70
N GLN A 65 -4.71 -10.17 -8.02
CA GLN A 65 -3.63 -10.27 -9.00
C GLN A 65 -2.64 -9.11 -8.89
N GLN A 66 -3.12 -7.88 -8.65
CA GLN A 66 -2.26 -6.74 -8.39
C GLN A 66 -1.41 -6.94 -7.13
N PHE A 67 -2.02 -7.36 -6.02
CA PHE A 67 -1.28 -7.66 -4.79
C PHE A 67 -0.28 -8.80 -4.95
N GLN A 68 -0.59 -9.82 -5.75
CA GLN A 68 0.37 -10.88 -6.06
C GLN A 68 1.57 -10.35 -6.85
N ALA A 69 1.33 -9.51 -7.86
CA ALA A 69 2.41 -8.90 -8.64
C ALA A 69 3.30 -8.01 -7.76
N GLU A 70 2.72 -7.20 -6.89
CA GLU A 70 3.47 -6.40 -5.92
C GLU A 70 4.28 -7.28 -4.95
N ALA A 71 3.68 -8.35 -4.43
CA ALA A 71 4.35 -9.28 -3.52
C ALA A 71 5.52 -10.00 -4.20
N GLU A 72 5.39 -10.38 -5.47
CA GLU A 72 6.47 -10.98 -6.25
C GLU A 72 7.60 -9.98 -6.52
N GLU A 73 7.26 -8.73 -6.81
CA GLU A 73 8.24 -7.68 -6.98
C GLU A 73 9.02 -7.42 -5.68
N PHE A 74 8.34 -7.32 -4.54
CA PHE A 74 8.99 -7.21 -3.23
C PHE A 74 9.87 -8.42 -2.93
N LYS A 75 9.42 -9.63 -3.23
CA LYS A 75 10.18 -10.85 -3.03
C LYS A 75 11.44 -10.89 -3.90
N SER A 76 11.34 -10.50 -5.16
CA SER A 76 12.49 -10.45 -6.07
C SER A 76 13.51 -9.40 -5.62
N ARG A 77 13.06 -8.22 -5.20
CA ARG A 77 13.92 -7.17 -4.62
C ARG A 77 14.60 -7.64 -3.33
N SER A 78 13.86 -8.32 -2.45
CA SER A 78 14.41 -8.88 -1.21
C SER A 78 15.47 -9.94 -1.50
N GLN A 79 15.23 -10.87 -2.42
CA GLN A 79 16.20 -11.90 -2.82
C GLN A 79 17.44 -11.28 -3.47
N ALA A 80 17.29 -10.26 -4.31
CA ALA A 80 18.42 -9.54 -4.87
C ALA A 80 19.25 -8.86 -3.79
N SER A 81 18.60 -8.31 -2.77
CA SER A 81 19.26 -7.70 -1.61
C SER A 81 20.01 -8.73 -0.77
N GLU A 82 19.41 -9.88 -0.47
CA GLU A 82 20.08 -10.99 0.23
C GLU A 82 21.29 -11.51 -0.54
N GLY A 83 21.20 -11.60 -1.87
CA GLY A 83 22.32 -12.00 -2.72
C GLY A 83 23.49 -11.01 -2.65
N ARG A 84 23.23 -9.71 -2.55
CA ARG A 84 24.27 -8.69 -2.36
C ARG A 84 24.90 -8.78 -0.98
N PHE A 85 24.07 -9.01 0.05
CA PHE A 85 24.54 -9.18 1.43
C PHE A 85 25.51 -10.38 1.58
N ARG A 86 25.21 -11.52 0.94
CA ARG A 86 26.06 -12.71 0.96
C ARG A 86 27.40 -12.54 0.20
N LYS A 87 27.44 -11.68 -0.80
CA LYS A 87 28.66 -11.39 -1.59
C LYS A 87 29.55 -10.33 -0.94
N ARG A 88 29.09 -9.71 0.14
CA ARG A 88 29.84 -8.68 0.85
C ARG A 88 31.06 -9.28 1.54
N ASP A 89 32.16 -8.53 1.56
CA ASP A 89 33.38 -8.94 2.26
C ASP A 89 33.10 -9.15 3.77
N LYS A 90 33.61 -10.23 4.32
CA LYS A 90 33.46 -10.55 5.75
C LYS A 90 34.09 -9.52 6.67
N ASN A 91 35.09 -8.80 6.17
CA ASN A 91 35.79 -7.75 6.90
C ASN A 91 35.24 -6.35 6.63
N PHE A 92 34.10 -6.25 5.93
CA PHE A 92 33.49 -4.97 5.65
C PHE A 92 33.03 -4.27 6.92
N THR A 93 33.47 -3.04 7.09
CA THR A 93 32.92 -2.12 8.10
C THR A 93 32.41 -0.86 7.41
N LEU A 94 31.24 -0.41 7.82
CA LEU A 94 30.66 0.81 7.27
C LEU A 94 31.63 2.01 7.41
N PHE A 95 32.32 2.11 8.54
CA PHE A 95 33.28 3.18 8.80
C PHE A 95 34.43 3.17 7.77
N SER A 96 35.08 2.02 7.58
CA SER A 96 36.21 1.93 6.63
C SER A 96 35.79 2.20 5.20
N PHE A 97 34.60 1.75 4.83
CA PHE A 97 34.03 2.01 3.50
C PHE A 97 33.81 3.51 3.27
N LEU A 98 33.20 4.21 4.23
CA LEU A 98 32.94 5.64 4.12
C LEU A 98 34.23 6.46 4.13
N ASP A 99 35.25 6.07 4.93
CA ASP A 99 36.56 6.72 4.92
C ASP A 99 37.27 6.56 3.58
N GLN A 100 37.26 5.35 3.01
CA GLN A 100 37.84 5.10 1.68
C GLN A 100 37.11 5.93 0.60
N LEU A 101 35.79 5.94 0.63
CA LEU A 101 34.99 6.70 -0.32
C LEU A 101 35.21 8.21 -0.19
N ALA A 102 35.40 8.70 1.05
CA ALA A 102 35.75 10.11 1.30
C ALA A 102 37.09 10.49 0.63
N GLY A 103 38.05 9.58 0.62
CA GLY A 103 39.30 9.76 -0.12
C GLY A 103 39.08 9.85 -1.63
N GLN A 104 38.26 8.97 -2.20
CA GLN A 104 37.93 8.96 -3.63
C GLN A 104 37.18 10.23 -4.07
N ALA A 105 36.24 10.70 -3.29
CA ALA A 105 35.49 11.93 -3.55
C ALA A 105 36.26 13.21 -3.18
N ARG A 106 37.50 13.09 -2.71
CA ARG A 106 38.36 14.22 -2.26
C ARG A 106 37.72 15.08 -1.16
N VAL A 107 36.96 14.44 -0.28
CA VAL A 107 36.31 15.11 0.86
C VAL A 107 36.90 14.67 2.21
N LYS A 108 37.91 13.80 2.23
CA LYS A 108 38.53 13.25 3.45
C LYS A 108 39.01 14.31 4.40
N GLU A 109 39.67 15.35 3.90
CA GLU A 109 40.20 16.48 4.67
C GLU A 109 39.08 17.43 5.19
N ARG A 110 37.86 17.26 4.65
CA ARG A 110 36.68 18.04 5.02
C ARG A 110 35.79 17.33 6.03
N VAL A 111 36.16 16.12 6.44
CA VAL A 111 35.45 15.35 7.47
C VAL A 111 35.77 15.95 8.85
N SER A 112 34.80 16.56 9.49
CA SER A 112 34.90 17.10 10.85
C SER A 112 34.82 15.99 11.90
N TYR A 113 33.87 15.05 11.73
CA TYR A 113 33.74 13.86 12.56
C TYR A 113 33.04 12.72 11.84
N MET A 114 33.30 11.48 12.33
CA MET A 114 32.58 10.27 11.98
C MET A 114 32.29 9.51 13.27
N ARG A 115 31.02 9.24 13.55
CA ARG A 115 30.56 8.57 14.77
C ARG A 115 29.78 7.29 14.40
N PRO A 116 30.38 6.11 14.58
CA PRO A 116 29.69 4.86 14.39
C PRO A 116 28.77 4.56 15.58
N THR A 117 27.59 4.04 15.30
CA THR A 117 26.62 3.55 16.28
C THR A 117 26.07 2.22 15.79
N LYS A 118 25.95 1.25 16.69
CA LYS A 118 25.34 -0.05 16.40
C LYS A 118 24.10 -0.22 17.25
N THR A 119 23.00 -0.63 16.61
CA THR A 119 21.71 -0.86 17.27
C THR A 119 21.22 -2.26 16.93
N GLU A 120 20.86 -3.03 17.93
CA GLU A 120 20.26 -4.35 17.73
C GLU A 120 18.80 -4.21 17.30
N LEU A 121 18.41 -4.93 16.26
CA LEU A 121 17.03 -4.96 15.78
C LEU A 121 16.23 -5.98 16.58
N LYS A 122 15.11 -5.54 17.15
CA LYS A 122 14.19 -6.44 17.87
C LYS A 122 13.73 -7.58 16.95
N ASN A 123 13.87 -8.82 17.42
CA ASN A 123 13.46 -10.04 16.70
C ASN A 123 14.26 -10.34 15.40
N SER A 124 15.48 -9.85 15.26
CA SER A 124 16.34 -10.15 14.11
C SER A 124 17.77 -10.45 14.58
N PRO A 125 18.48 -11.40 13.97
CA PRO A 125 19.91 -11.59 14.21
C PRO A 125 20.77 -10.47 13.61
N LEU A 126 20.16 -9.56 12.85
CA LEU A 126 20.86 -8.45 12.20
C LEU A 126 20.97 -7.25 13.12
N LYS A 127 22.10 -6.55 13.02
CA LYS A 127 22.37 -5.29 13.72
C LYS A 127 22.35 -4.16 12.70
N LEU A 128 21.75 -3.04 13.07
CA LEU A 128 21.82 -1.81 12.30
C LEU A 128 23.12 -1.10 12.64
N SER A 129 24.04 -1.01 11.70
CA SER A 129 25.23 -0.20 11.80
C SER A 129 24.97 1.15 11.15
N ARG A 130 25.10 2.21 11.90
CA ARG A 130 24.90 3.60 11.49
C ARG A 130 26.18 4.38 11.68
N VAL A 131 26.54 5.22 10.71
CA VAL A 131 27.61 6.19 10.86
C VAL A 131 27.03 7.58 10.60
N GLU A 132 27.15 8.44 11.59
CA GLU A 132 26.90 9.88 11.41
C GLU A 132 28.23 10.58 11.11
N MET A 133 28.25 11.35 10.04
CA MET A 133 29.41 12.11 9.64
C MET A 133 29.06 13.55 9.33
N LYS A 134 29.99 14.45 9.59
CA LYS A 134 29.90 15.86 9.24
C LYS A 134 31.02 16.23 8.28
N LEU A 135 30.63 16.82 7.15
CA LEU A 135 31.51 17.41 6.15
C LEU A 135 31.43 18.93 6.26
N GLU A 136 32.55 19.61 6.25
CA GLU A 136 32.62 21.07 6.37
C GLU A 136 33.33 21.69 5.15
N GLY A 137 32.70 22.71 4.55
CA GLY A 137 33.28 23.45 3.46
C GLY A 137 33.50 22.63 2.20
N VAL A 138 32.55 21.74 1.85
CA VAL A 138 32.56 20.95 0.61
C VAL A 138 31.82 21.68 -0.50
N THR A 139 32.21 21.44 -1.75
CA THR A 139 31.43 21.90 -2.90
C THR A 139 30.24 20.96 -3.15
N LEU A 140 29.22 21.46 -3.86
CA LEU A 140 28.07 20.64 -4.25
C LEU A 140 28.51 19.42 -5.09
N GLU A 141 29.46 19.58 -5.98
CA GLU A 141 30.01 18.51 -6.80
C GLU A 141 30.67 17.41 -5.96
N GLN A 142 31.51 17.79 -4.99
CA GLN A 142 32.13 16.84 -4.07
C GLN A 142 31.09 16.08 -3.25
N LEU A 143 30.09 16.80 -2.72
CA LEU A 143 29.02 16.20 -1.91
C LEU A 143 28.17 15.23 -2.74
N THR A 144 27.78 15.62 -3.97
CA THR A 144 26.98 14.73 -4.85
C THR A 144 27.78 13.52 -5.28
N THR A 145 29.07 13.66 -5.61
CA THR A 145 29.95 12.53 -5.93
C THR A 145 30.06 11.56 -4.78
N TYR A 146 30.21 12.08 -3.55
CA TYR A 146 30.29 11.24 -2.36
C TYR A 146 28.99 10.48 -2.11
N ILE A 147 27.83 11.18 -2.12
CA ILE A 147 26.52 10.55 -1.92
C ILE A 147 26.24 9.51 -3.03
N HIS A 148 26.55 9.83 -4.27
CA HIS A 148 26.39 8.90 -5.38
C HIS A 148 27.21 7.62 -5.16
N GLY A 149 28.44 7.75 -4.70
CA GLY A 149 29.29 6.59 -4.38
C GLY A 149 28.72 5.74 -3.23
N VAL A 150 28.09 6.36 -2.22
CA VAL A 150 27.40 5.63 -1.16
C VAL A 150 26.21 4.85 -1.71
N GLU A 151 25.31 5.51 -2.42
CA GLU A 151 24.05 4.94 -2.90
C GLU A 151 24.22 3.89 -4.01
N THR A 152 25.24 4.03 -4.84
CA THR A 152 25.54 3.05 -5.92
C THR A 152 26.40 1.88 -5.46
N SER A 153 26.81 1.87 -4.19
CA SER A 153 27.63 0.80 -3.62
C SER A 153 26.90 -0.55 -3.63
N PRO A 154 27.59 -1.65 -4.01
CA PRO A 154 27.03 -2.99 -3.91
C PRO A 154 26.86 -3.47 -2.46
N ASN A 155 27.36 -2.73 -1.47
CA ASN A 155 27.46 -3.14 -0.06
C ASN A 155 26.17 -2.93 0.76
N MET A 156 25.04 -2.62 0.14
CA MET A 156 23.76 -2.36 0.82
C MET A 156 23.89 -1.25 1.89
N VAL A 157 24.49 -0.18 1.47
CA VAL A 157 24.63 1.04 2.27
C VAL A 157 23.64 2.07 1.74
N SER A 158 22.97 2.80 2.62
CA SER A 158 22.02 3.85 2.21
C SER A 158 22.16 5.09 3.10
N VAL A 159 21.87 6.25 2.52
CA VAL A 159 21.82 7.51 3.27
C VAL A 159 20.44 7.63 3.91
N SER A 160 20.37 7.54 5.24
CA SER A 160 19.11 7.62 6.00
C SER A 160 18.73 9.05 6.35
N LYS A 161 19.70 9.94 6.46
CA LYS A 161 19.47 11.36 6.74
C LYS A 161 20.54 12.21 6.08
N LEU A 162 20.11 13.32 5.49
CA LEU A 162 20.99 14.34 4.92
C LEU A 162 20.50 15.71 5.35
N SER A 163 21.40 16.50 5.94
CA SER A 163 21.16 17.90 6.28
C SER A 163 22.26 18.74 5.67
N ILE A 164 21.89 19.70 4.84
CA ILE A 164 22.83 20.59 4.14
C ILE A 164 22.60 22.01 4.61
N THR A 165 23.67 22.69 4.98
CA THR A 165 23.66 24.09 5.37
C THR A 165 24.67 24.84 4.53
N ARG A 166 24.30 25.98 3.98
CA ARG A 166 25.25 26.84 3.25
C ARG A 166 26.18 27.53 4.26
N ARG A 167 27.48 27.37 4.05
CA ARG A 167 28.50 27.94 4.93
C ARG A 167 28.72 29.43 4.66
N ASP A 168 28.83 29.80 3.38
CA ASP A 168 28.97 31.20 2.97
C ASP A 168 28.21 31.44 1.65
N GLN A 169 27.64 32.63 1.50
CA GLN A 169 26.90 33.00 0.27
C GLN A 169 27.84 33.29 -0.91
N LYS A 170 29.11 33.63 -0.66
CA LYS A 170 30.04 34.03 -1.70
C LYS A 170 30.85 32.89 -2.30
N GLU A 171 31.20 31.87 -1.51
CA GLU A 171 32.08 30.79 -1.96
C GLU A 171 31.36 29.53 -2.44
N GLY A 172 30.04 29.43 -2.28
CA GLY A 172 29.27 28.25 -2.66
C GLY A 172 29.61 26.98 -1.87
N LEU A 173 30.28 27.11 -0.73
CA LEU A 173 30.66 26.04 0.16
C LEU A 173 29.50 25.60 1.05
N LEU A 174 29.41 24.31 1.30
CA LEU A 174 28.36 23.65 2.06
C LEU A 174 28.93 22.91 3.24
N ASP A 175 28.18 22.92 4.33
CA ASP A 175 28.36 22.00 5.46
C ASP A 175 27.25 20.96 5.39
N ALA A 176 27.59 19.68 5.48
CA ALA A 176 26.63 18.59 5.37
C ALA A 176 26.78 17.63 6.55
N ILE A 177 25.64 17.21 7.11
CA ILE A 177 25.55 16.12 8.08
C ILE A 177 24.83 14.97 7.42
N LEU A 178 25.49 13.83 7.34
CA LEU A 178 24.96 12.61 6.75
C LEU A 178 24.83 11.51 7.82
N GLN A 179 23.73 10.77 7.79
CA GLN A 179 23.63 9.49 8.49
C GLN A 179 23.52 8.39 7.45
N VAL A 180 24.41 7.46 7.53
CA VAL A 180 24.51 6.33 6.60
C VAL A 180 24.29 5.05 7.37
N ASP A 181 23.42 4.21 6.86
CA ASP A 181 22.97 2.98 7.51
C ASP A 181 23.34 1.76 6.68
N THR A 182 23.64 0.67 7.34
CA THR A 182 23.77 -0.67 6.75
C THR A 182 23.38 -1.74 7.75
N LEU A 183 23.03 -2.93 7.26
CA LEU A 183 22.81 -4.10 8.10
C LEU A 183 24.10 -4.89 8.25
N GLU A 184 24.37 -5.36 9.47
CA GLU A 184 25.48 -6.27 9.82
C GLU A 184 24.91 -7.53 10.49
N THR A 185 25.59 -8.67 10.38
CA THR A 185 25.27 -9.91 11.10
C THR A 185 25.96 -9.95 12.44
#